data_cd8f21b309b0b8eb55170d283098fcbb
#
_entry.id   cd8f21b309b0b8eb55170d283098fcbb
#
_cell.length_a   1.000
_cell.length_b   1.000
_cell.length_c   1.000
_cell.angle_alpha   90.00
_cell.angle_beta   90.00
_cell.angle_gamma   90.00
#
_symmetry.space_group_name_H-M   'P 1'
#
loop_
_entity.id
_entity.type
_entity.pdbx_description
1 polymer ?
#
loop_
_entity_poly.entity_id
_entity_poly.type
_entity_poly.pdbx_seq_one_letter_code
_entity_poly.pdbx_strand_id
1 'polypeptide(L)'
;MASIVLLSGCGEGKQAIAPAIPNVKVAVQVDSATPDNLYFPAVAHAAQRSQLSFRVAGEVTNLHVREGDRILKGAVIAELDPTDYRLEVENAQARFSVVDSQFNRSKPLVEKGLLAKSQFDEIAAQREIALAELELAKLRLSFTQLKAPMDGIISRVNVEKFENVQVGQQVVNIHSLDAVEVLIQLPDQLYTNQPSQEKLSQIQASVRVPSGNEYVASVQEFTTEPDPTTGTFTVTLSMPMPKNEFILDGMAVEVTARGEQVGLDLNRGIRVPIEALFNADGDSLNADNKFVWIVNADSTVSKRKVVVGKASKESVQIYQGLNKDDQVVVAGIARLRDGMAVKVVAQEAGNE
;
A
#
# COMPACT_ATOMS: atom_id res chain seq x y z
N MET A 1 -89.97 53.95 40.70
CA MET A 1 -88.99 53.22 41.55
C MET A 1 -88.09 52.38 40.67
N ALA A 2 -86.88 52.86 40.42
CA ALA A 2 -85.96 52.20 39.61
C ALA A 2 -84.82 51.71 40.50
N SER A 3 -84.64 50.38 40.55
CA SER A 3 -83.55 49.71 41.26
C SER A 3 -82.37 49.57 40.35
N ILE A 4 -81.29 50.22 40.69
CA ILE A 4 -79.99 50.08 40.05
C ILE A 4 -79.22 48.92 40.71
N VAL A 5 -78.91 47.87 39.98
CA VAL A 5 -78.02 46.78 40.40
C VAL A 5 -76.61 47.07 39.89
N LEU A 6 -75.66 47.30 40.82
CA LEU A 6 -74.25 47.45 40.60
C LEU A 6 -73.63 46.03 40.50
N LEU A 7 -73.14 45.64 39.35
CA LEU A 7 -72.24 44.47 39.18
C LEU A 7 -70.80 44.91 39.39
N SER A 8 -70.19 44.48 40.49
CA SER A 8 -68.74 44.55 40.73
C SER A 8 -68.07 43.34 40.05
N GLY A 9 -67.40 43.61 38.97
CA GLY A 9 -66.53 42.60 38.29
C GLY A 9 -65.16 42.51 38.96
N CYS A 10 -64.86 41.38 39.60
CA CYS A 10 -63.51 41.01 40.02
C CYS A 10 -62.67 40.67 38.80
N GLY A 11 -61.71 41.50 38.44
CA GLY A 11 -60.68 41.20 37.53
C GLY A 11 -59.60 40.35 38.20
N GLU A 12 -59.55 39.05 37.94
CA GLU A 12 -58.41 38.19 38.27
C GLU A 12 -57.20 38.66 37.46
N GLY A 13 -56.22 39.22 38.18
CA GLY A 13 -54.90 39.50 37.61
C GLY A 13 -54.23 38.20 37.17
N LYS A 14 -54.04 38.04 35.87
CA LYS A 14 -53.14 37.00 35.34
C LYS A 14 -51.76 37.23 35.96
N GLN A 15 -51.39 36.40 36.96
CA GLN A 15 -50.01 36.27 37.40
C GLN A 15 -49.21 35.87 36.19
N ALA A 16 -48.26 36.69 35.77
CA ALA A 16 -47.25 36.35 34.79
C ALA A 16 -46.45 35.18 35.37
N ILE A 17 -46.70 33.95 34.82
CA ILE A 17 -45.91 32.77 35.12
C ILE A 17 -44.47 33.09 34.61
N ALA A 18 -43.56 33.25 35.59
CA ALA A 18 -42.14 33.39 35.20
C ALA A 18 -41.77 32.28 34.20
N PRO A 19 -41.11 32.60 33.08
CA PRO A 19 -40.76 31.60 32.08
C PRO A 19 -39.91 30.51 32.73
N ALA A 20 -40.42 29.28 32.73
CA ALA A 20 -39.71 28.14 33.27
C ALA A 20 -38.39 27.97 32.54
N ILE A 21 -37.27 27.99 33.25
CA ILE A 21 -35.95 27.80 32.70
C ILE A 21 -35.90 26.37 32.09
N PRO A 22 -35.70 26.25 30.76
CA PRO A 22 -35.71 24.95 30.12
C PRO A 22 -34.48 24.11 30.52
N ASN A 23 -34.71 22.83 30.76
CA ASN A 23 -33.64 21.86 30.95
C ASN A 23 -33.08 21.47 29.60
N VAL A 24 -31.75 21.49 29.47
CA VAL A 24 -31.02 21.08 28.26
C VAL A 24 -30.02 19.99 28.59
N LYS A 25 -29.81 19.04 27.67
CA LYS A 25 -28.70 18.12 27.75
C LYS A 25 -27.59 18.65 26.88
N VAL A 26 -26.36 18.59 27.37
CA VAL A 26 -25.15 18.94 26.61
C VAL A 26 -24.37 17.69 26.27
N ALA A 27 -23.84 17.62 25.07
CA ALA A 27 -22.81 16.65 24.77
C ALA A 27 -21.49 17.18 25.35
N VAL A 28 -20.86 16.37 26.18
CA VAL A 28 -19.43 16.45 26.35
C VAL A 28 -18.88 15.98 25.00
N GLN A 29 -18.00 16.78 24.40
CA GLN A 29 -17.39 16.40 23.13
C GLN A 29 -16.87 14.97 23.23
N VAL A 30 -17.41 14.07 22.43
CA VAL A 30 -16.81 12.78 22.23
C VAL A 30 -15.60 13.06 21.35
N ASP A 31 -14.47 13.28 22.00
CA ASP A 31 -13.19 13.17 21.35
C ASP A 31 -13.15 11.73 20.81
N SER A 32 -13.66 11.56 19.60
CA SER A 32 -13.66 10.25 18.97
C SER A 32 -12.22 9.95 18.63
N ALA A 33 -11.50 9.48 19.64
CA ALA A 33 -10.21 8.82 19.52
C ALA A 33 -10.34 7.44 18.85
N THR A 34 -11.34 7.24 18.01
CA THR A 34 -11.26 6.19 17.02
C THR A 34 -10.27 6.69 15.97
N PRO A 35 -9.08 6.12 15.90
CA PRO A 35 -8.15 6.48 14.84
C PRO A 35 -8.90 6.32 13.51
N ASP A 36 -8.90 7.36 12.67
CA ASP A 36 -9.44 7.27 11.31
C ASP A 36 -8.57 6.29 10.55
N ASN A 37 -8.92 5.03 10.62
CA ASN A 37 -8.29 4.00 9.85
C ASN A 37 -8.81 4.09 8.42
N LEU A 38 -7.86 4.21 7.51
CA LEU A 38 -8.10 4.10 6.07
C LEU A 38 -7.89 2.66 5.68
N TYR A 39 -8.86 2.10 4.97
CA TYR A 39 -8.82 0.73 4.48
C TYR A 39 -8.62 0.76 2.97
N PHE A 40 -7.58 0.06 2.50
CA PHE A 40 -7.25 -0.04 1.09
C PHE A 40 -7.24 -1.50 0.67
N PRO A 41 -8.00 -1.87 -0.38
CA PRO A 41 -7.81 -3.16 -1.02
C PRO A 41 -6.42 -3.18 -1.67
N ALA A 42 -5.71 -4.28 -1.50
CA ALA A 42 -4.35 -4.44 -1.98
C ALA A 42 -4.09 -5.86 -2.46
N VAL A 43 -2.98 -6.02 -3.18
CA VAL A 43 -2.52 -7.33 -3.66
C VAL A 43 -1.11 -7.56 -3.14
N ALA A 44 -0.91 -8.73 -2.53
CA ALA A 44 0.39 -9.17 -2.08
C ALA A 44 1.17 -9.82 -3.23
N HIS A 45 2.45 -9.49 -3.34
CA HIS A 45 3.38 -10.06 -4.30
C HIS A 45 4.65 -10.53 -3.60
N ALA A 46 5.34 -11.48 -4.18
CA ALA A 46 6.70 -11.79 -3.76
C ALA A 46 7.63 -10.61 -4.10
N ALA A 47 8.50 -10.22 -3.16
CA ALA A 47 9.41 -9.08 -3.35
C ALA A 47 10.38 -9.28 -4.53
N GLN A 48 10.75 -10.50 -4.81
CA GLN A 48 11.55 -10.83 -5.98
C GLN A 48 10.88 -11.94 -6.77
N ARG A 49 10.65 -11.66 -8.04
CA ARG A 49 10.11 -12.61 -9.02
C ARG A 49 11.09 -12.73 -10.18
N SER A 50 11.41 -13.93 -10.57
CA SER A 50 12.29 -14.18 -11.71
C SER A 50 11.64 -15.16 -12.67
N GLN A 51 11.60 -14.79 -13.93
CA GLN A 51 11.19 -15.64 -15.03
C GLN A 51 12.47 -16.20 -15.67
N LEU A 52 12.67 -17.50 -15.56
CA LEU A 52 13.88 -18.14 -16.02
C LEU A 52 13.68 -18.71 -17.41
N SER A 53 14.67 -18.49 -18.25
CA SER A 53 14.74 -18.98 -19.63
C SER A 53 16.14 -19.48 -19.95
N PHE A 54 16.26 -20.41 -20.89
CA PHE A 54 17.56 -20.78 -21.43
C PHE A 54 18.13 -19.68 -22.32
N ARG A 55 19.46 -19.56 -22.31
CA ARG A 55 20.22 -18.63 -23.17
C ARG A 55 20.64 -19.29 -24.50
N VAL A 56 20.35 -20.57 -24.63
CA VAL A 56 20.61 -21.37 -25.81
C VAL A 56 19.38 -22.22 -26.12
N ALA A 57 19.18 -22.59 -27.38
CA ALA A 57 18.06 -23.44 -27.78
C ALA A 57 18.43 -24.93 -27.62
N GLY A 58 17.43 -25.79 -27.47
CA GLY A 58 17.64 -27.23 -27.40
C GLY A 58 16.43 -27.97 -26.86
N GLU A 59 16.54 -29.30 -26.78
CA GLU A 59 15.53 -30.18 -26.20
C GLU A 59 15.74 -30.31 -24.69
N VAL A 60 14.69 -30.18 -23.91
CA VAL A 60 14.71 -30.37 -22.44
C VAL A 60 14.84 -31.86 -22.14
N THR A 61 15.99 -32.28 -21.66
CA THR A 61 16.23 -33.69 -21.27
C THR A 61 15.80 -34.02 -19.88
N ASN A 62 15.97 -33.08 -18.94
CA ASN A 62 15.59 -33.25 -17.54
C ASN A 62 14.96 -31.99 -16.99
N LEU A 63 13.91 -32.20 -16.17
CA LEU A 63 13.25 -31.20 -15.38
C LEU A 63 13.25 -31.70 -13.93
N HIS A 64 14.00 -31.00 -13.06
CA HIS A 64 14.28 -31.46 -11.70
C HIS A 64 13.33 -30.88 -10.67
N VAL A 65 12.42 -29.99 -11.07
CA VAL A 65 11.51 -29.26 -10.17
C VAL A 65 10.06 -29.40 -10.61
N ARG A 66 9.17 -29.21 -9.65
CA ARG A 66 7.71 -29.11 -9.83
C ARG A 66 7.20 -27.80 -9.25
N GLU A 67 6.01 -27.40 -9.65
CA GLU A 67 5.31 -26.27 -9.02
C GLU A 67 5.13 -26.52 -7.53
N GLY A 68 5.45 -25.52 -6.71
CA GLY A 68 5.43 -25.60 -5.25
C GLY A 68 6.75 -26.05 -4.61
N ASP A 69 7.74 -26.53 -5.36
CA ASP A 69 9.03 -26.97 -4.81
C ASP A 69 9.85 -25.76 -4.31
N ARG A 70 10.49 -25.93 -3.15
CA ARG A 70 11.50 -24.99 -2.64
C ARG A 70 12.85 -25.29 -3.25
N ILE A 71 13.53 -24.26 -3.72
CA ILE A 71 14.82 -24.38 -4.38
C ILE A 71 15.83 -23.40 -3.79
N LEU A 72 17.09 -23.85 -3.69
CA LEU A 72 18.21 -23.03 -3.25
C LEU A 72 18.94 -22.43 -4.46
N LYS A 73 19.55 -21.27 -4.27
CA LYS A 73 20.41 -20.61 -5.26
C LYS A 73 21.48 -21.55 -5.78
N GLY A 74 21.63 -21.60 -7.10
CA GLY A 74 22.61 -22.44 -7.78
C GLY A 74 22.15 -23.87 -8.07
N ALA A 75 21.00 -24.32 -7.49
CA ALA A 75 20.46 -25.63 -7.81
C ALA A 75 20.01 -25.72 -9.27
N VAL A 76 20.19 -26.89 -9.89
CA VAL A 76 19.79 -27.13 -11.28
C VAL A 76 18.29 -27.34 -11.33
N ILE A 77 17.61 -26.58 -12.18
CA ILE A 77 16.17 -26.61 -12.41
C ILE A 77 15.82 -27.51 -13.60
N ALA A 78 16.50 -27.28 -14.72
CA ALA A 78 16.28 -27.99 -15.96
C ALA A 78 17.58 -28.12 -16.74
N GLU A 79 17.64 -29.11 -17.62
CA GLU A 79 18.81 -29.38 -18.49
C GLU A 79 18.34 -29.60 -19.92
N LEU A 80 19.08 -29.01 -20.85
CA LEU A 80 18.96 -29.32 -22.29
C LEU A 80 19.90 -30.47 -22.68
N ASP A 81 19.65 -31.10 -23.82
CA ASP A 81 20.61 -31.99 -24.42
C ASP A 81 21.94 -31.27 -24.72
N PRO A 82 23.03 -31.61 -24.04
CA PRO A 82 24.30 -30.90 -24.18
C PRO A 82 25.14 -31.43 -25.34
N THR A 83 24.67 -32.41 -26.12
CA THR A 83 25.51 -33.17 -27.06
C THR A 83 26.18 -32.28 -28.10
N ASP A 84 25.42 -31.43 -28.78
CA ASP A 84 25.95 -30.52 -29.79
C ASP A 84 26.94 -29.50 -29.21
N TYR A 85 26.58 -28.93 -28.06
CA TYR A 85 27.41 -27.95 -27.33
C TYR A 85 28.72 -28.58 -26.81
N ARG A 86 28.69 -29.85 -26.41
CA ARG A 86 29.90 -30.60 -26.01
C ARG A 86 30.81 -30.80 -27.18
N LEU A 87 30.29 -31.19 -28.36
CA LEU A 87 31.05 -31.33 -29.59
C LEU A 87 31.66 -29.98 -30.06
N GLU A 88 30.92 -28.85 -29.88
CA GLU A 88 31.49 -27.52 -30.14
C GLU A 88 32.72 -27.24 -29.24
N VAL A 89 32.63 -27.57 -27.94
CA VAL A 89 33.76 -27.42 -27.00
C VAL A 89 34.93 -28.30 -27.41
N GLU A 90 34.71 -29.57 -27.76
CA GLU A 90 35.76 -30.49 -28.19
C GLU A 90 36.46 -29.98 -29.46
N ASN A 91 35.71 -29.45 -30.44
CA ASN A 91 36.26 -28.87 -31.66
C ASN A 91 37.12 -27.63 -31.39
N ALA A 92 36.57 -26.67 -30.61
CA ALA A 92 37.30 -25.47 -30.21
C ALA A 92 38.55 -25.79 -29.37
N GLN A 93 38.46 -26.79 -28.48
CA GLN A 93 39.61 -27.26 -27.71
C GLN A 93 40.72 -27.85 -28.61
N ALA A 94 40.35 -28.64 -29.62
CA ALA A 94 41.32 -29.18 -30.58
C ALA A 94 42.01 -28.06 -31.36
N ARG A 95 41.27 -27.07 -31.86
CA ARG A 95 41.82 -25.90 -32.55
C ARG A 95 42.79 -25.12 -31.65
N PHE A 96 42.37 -24.79 -30.44
CA PHE A 96 43.22 -24.09 -29.46
C PHE A 96 44.50 -24.89 -29.20
N SER A 97 44.42 -26.21 -29.00
CA SER A 97 45.58 -27.07 -28.73
C SER A 97 46.62 -27.03 -29.86
N VAL A 98 46.19 -27.01 -31.12
CA VAL A 98 47.08 -26.89 -32.29
C VAL A 98 47.82 -25.55 -32.27
N VAL A 99 47.10 -24.45 -32.14
CA VAL A 99 47.67 -23.09 -32.17
C VAL A 99 48.56 -22.83 -30.94
N ASP A 100 48.13 -23.29 -29.77
CA ASP A 100 48.93 -23.18 -28.54
C ASP A 100 50.24 -23.96 -28.64
N SER A 101 50.22 -25.13 -29.20
CA SER A 101 51.44 -25.92 -29.48
C SER A 101 52.36 -25.20 -30.48
N GLN A 102 51.82 -24.52 -31.51
CA GLN A 102 52.58 -23.72 -32.44
C GLN A 102 53.21 -22.50 -31.73
N PHE A 103 52.43 -21.76 -30.91
CA PHE A 103 52.91 -20.66 -30.13
C PHE A 103 54.07 -21.05 -29.20
N ASN A 104 53.91 -22.17 -28.48
CA ASN A 104 54.92 -22.68 -27.54
C ASN A 104 56.20 -23.11 -28.24
N ARG A 105 56.13 -23.63 -29.47
CA ARG A 105 57.33 -23.95 -30.32
C ARG A 105 57.98 -22.69 -30.87
N SER A 106 57.21 -21.68 -31.23
CA SER A 106 57.69 -20.43 -31.85
C SER A 106 58.33 -19.47 -30.83
N LYS A 107 57.89 -19.49 -29.59
CA LYS A 107 58.39 -18.63 -28.53
C LYS A 107 59.91 -18.67 -28.36
N PRO A 108 60.58 -19.85 -28.20
CA PRO A 108 62.05 -19.89 -28.09
C PRO A 108 62.77 -19.51 -29.38
N LEU A 109 62.12 -19.62 -30.54
CA LEU A 109 62.71 -19.23 -31.81
C LEU A 109 62.80 -17.72 -31.96
N VAL A 110 61.78 -16.97 -31.58
CA VAL A 110 61.83 -15.51 -31.59
C VAL A 110 62.79 -14.97 -30.56
N GLU A 111 62.89 -15.58 -29.37
CA GLU A 111 63.85 -15.25 -28.33
C GLU A 111 65.31 -15.40 -28.82
N LYS A 112 65.58 -16.36 -29.69
CA LYS A 112 66.87 -16.62 -30.33
C LYS A 112 67.11 -15.81 -31.63
N GLY A 113 66.15 -14.98 -32.05
CA GLY A 113 66.26 -14.20 -33.30
C GLY A 113 66.07 -15.04 -34.56
N LEU A 114 65.60 -16.28 -34.44
CA LEU A 114 65.39 -17.25 -35.57
C LEU A 114 64.00 -17.12 -36.20
N LEU A 115 63.11 -16.34 -35.64
CA LEU A 115 61.76 -16.04 -36.13
C LEU A 115 61.52 -14.54 -36.07
N ALA A 116 60.92 -13.96 -37.11
CA ALA A 116 60.59 -12.54 -37.12
C ALA A 116 59.54 -12.26 -36.07
N LYS A 117 59.67 -11.13 -35.35
CA LYS A 117 58.74 -10.74 -34.30
C LYS A 117 57.31 -10.62 -34.85
N SER A 118 57.11 -10.08 -36.03
CA SER A 118 55.80 -9.94 -36.68
C SER A 118 55.10 -11.29 -36.89
N GLN A 119 55.86 -12.33 -37.26
CA GLN A 119 55.31 -13.69 -37.41
C GLN A 119 54.94 -14.30 -36.07
N PHE A 120 55.72 -14.03 -35.02
CA PHE A 120 55.35 -14.48 -33.66
C PHE A 120 54.12 -13.76 -33.14
N ASP A 121 54.00 -12.43 -33.38
CA ASP A 121 52.85 -11.63 -32.99
C ASP A 121 51.58 -12.13 -33.69
N GLU A 122 51.66 -12.56 -34.95
CA GLU A 122 50.54 -13.19 -35.67
C GLU A 122 50.11 -14.54 -35.03
N ILE A 123 51.07 -15.40 -34.68
CA ILE A 123 50.80 -16.68 -34.01
C ILE A 123 50.19 -16.41 -32.62
N ALA A 124 50.68 -15.40 -31.91
CA ALA A 124 50.11 -14.99 -30.61
C ALA A 124 48.67 -14.53 -30.76
N ALA A 125 48.36 -13.69 -31.76
CA ALA A 125 46.99 -13.24 -32.03
C ALA A 125 46.06 -14.43 -32.39
N GLN A 126 46.49 -15.35 -33.20
CA GLN A 126 45.73 -16.56 -33.56
C GLN A 126 45.44 -17.44 -32.34
N ARG A 127 46.41 -17.56 -31.40
CA ARG A 127 46.22 -18.26 -30.15
C ARG A 127 45.15 -17.62 -29.29
N GLU A 128 45.15 -16.27 -29.11
CA GLU A 128 44.16 -15.56 -28.35
C GLU A 128 42.76 -15.71 -28.96
N ILE A 129 42.64 -15.68 -30.31
CA ILE A 129 41.35 -15.92 -31.00
C ILE A 129 40.85 -17.32 -30.70
N ALA A 130 41.71 -18.36 -30.85
CA ALA A 130 41.32 -19.76 -30.60
C ALA A 130 40.94 -19.99 -29.10
N LEU A 131 41.61 -19.30 -28.18
CA LEU A 131 41.26 -19.35 -26.75
C LEU A 131 39.88 -18.72 -26.50
N ALA A 132 39.61 -17.58 -27.12
CA ALA A 132 38.30 -16.91 -26.99
C ALA A 132 37.16 -17.78 -27.58
N GLU A 133 37.39 -18.45 -28.69
CA GLU A 133 36.44 -19.41 -29.30
C GLU A 133 36.14 -20.57 -28.33
N LEU A 134 37.17 -21.13 -27.71
CA LEU A 134 37.05 -22.22 -26.74
C LEU A 134 36.23 -21.76 -25.51
N GLU A 135 36.54 -20.58 -24.96
CA GLU A 135 35.80 -20.03 -23.78
C GLU A 135 34.33 -19.74 -24.13
N LEU A 136 34.06 -19.26 -25.36
CA LEU A 136 32.69 -19.06 -25.83
C LEU A 136 31.93 -20.40 -25.95
N ALA A 137 32.55 -21.43 -26.49
CA ALA A 137 31.93 -22.75 -26.57
C ALA A 137 31.65 -23.34 -25.19
N LYS A 138 32.58 -23.23 -24.23
CA LYS A 138 32.38 -23.65 -22.86
C LYS A 138 31.23 -22.87 -22.18
N LEU A 139 31.13 -21.57 -22.42
CA LEU A 139 30.06 -20.73 -21.90
C LEU A 139 28.69 -21.18 -22.45
N ARG A 140 28.58 -21.45 -23.75
CA ARG A 140 27.36 -22.00 -24.38
C ARG A 140 26.96 -23.33 -23.76
N LEU A 141 27.92 -24.24 -23.58
CA LEU A 141 27.68 -25.51 -22.89
C LEU A 141 27.16 -25.29 -21.47
N SER A 142 27.70 -24.32 -20.73
CA SER A 142 27.20 -24.01 -19.37
C SER A 142 25.75 -23.54 -19.37
N PHE A 143 25.28 -22.92 -20.45
CA PHE A 143 23.89 -22.44 -20.59
C PHE A 143 22.88 -23.56 -20.89
N THR A 144 23.35 -24.81 -21.14
CA THR A 144 22.46 -25.98 -21.23
C THR A 144 21.89 -26.38 -19.85
N GLN A 145 22.46 -25.87 -18.76
CA GLN A 145 21.94 -26.06 -17.42
C GLN A 145 21.28 -24.77 -16.93
N LEU A 146 19.97 -24.82 -16.65
CA LEU A 146 19.23 -23.74 -16.04
C LEU A 146 19.34 -23.84 -14.52
N LYS A 147 19.95 -22.83 -13.87
CA LYS A 147 20.16 -22.79 -12.42
C LYS A 147 19.37 -21.68 -11.78
N ALA A 148 18.93 -21.92 -10.53
CA ALA A 148 18.25 -20.93 -9.71
C ALA A 148 19.18 -19.75 -9.38
N PRO A 149 18.77 -18.48 -9.68
CA PRO A 149 19.56 -17.30 -9.35
C PRO A 149 19.47 -16.89 -7.89
N MET A 150 18.44 -17.36 -7.18
CA MET A 150 18.11 -17.02 -5.80
C MET A 150 17.41 -18.19 -5.10
N ASP A 151 17.34 -18.12 -3.76
CA ASP A 151 16.49 -19.01 -2.98
C ASP A 151 15.02 -18.65 -3.19
N GLY A 152 14.14 -19.65 -3.27
CA GLY A 152 12.74 -19.37 -3.51
C GLY A 152 11.86 -20.60 -3.67
N ILE A 153 10.66 -20.36 -4.20
CA ILE A 153 9.68 -21.39 -4.55
C ILE A 153 9.38 -21.33 -6.04
N ILE A 154 9.24 -22.49 -6.65
CA ILE A 154 8.80 -22.62 -8.05
C ILE A 154 7.31 -22.32 -8.12
N SER A 155 6.92 -21.20 -8.71
CA SER A 155 5.51 -20.82 -8.82
C SER A 155 4.82 -21.39 -10.04
N ARG A 156 5.57 -21.56 -11.13
CA ARG A 156 5.06 -22.15 -12.38
C ARG A 156 6.17 -22.81 -13.18
N VAL A 157 5.82 -23.89 -13.83
CA VAL A 157 6.64 -24.59 -14.83
C VAL A 157 5.90 -24.51 -16.17
N ASN A 158 6.55 -23.93 -17.21
CA ASN A 158 5.92 -23.64 -18.50
C ASN A 158 6.38 -24.57 -19.62
N VAL A 159 7.20 -25.57 -19.32
CA VAL A 159 7.76 -26.51 -20.31
C VAL A 159 7.66 -27.94 -19.80
N GLU A 160 7.66 -28.88 -20.73
CA GLU A 160 7.66 -30.32 -20.45
C GLU A 160 8.97 -30.96 -20.83
N LYS A 161 9.22 -32.16 -20.28
CA LYS A 161 10.36 -32.99 -20.70
C LYS A 161 10.22 -33.37 -22.17
N PHE A 162 11.34 -33.32 -22.92
CA PHE A 162 11.44 -33.56 -24.37
C PHE A 162 10.81 -32.46 -25.23
N GLU A 163 10.45 -31.32 -24.66
CA GLU A 163 10.05 -30.14 -25.41
C GLU A 163 11.28 -29.40 -25.95
N ASN A 164 11.17 -28.91 -27.20
CA ASN A 164 12.19 -28.05 -27.80
C ASN A 164 11.92 -26.58 -27.40
N VAL A 165 12.90 -25.97 -26.74
CA VAL A 165 12.80 -24.57 -26.27
C VAL A 165 13.69 -23.66 -27.10
N GLN A 166 13.23 -22.43 -27.29
CA GLN A 166 13.96 -21.35 -27.95
C GLN A 166 14.65 -20.45 -26.94
N VAL A 167 15.64 -19.69 -27.41
CA VAL A 167 16.32 -18.68 -26.58
C VAL A 167 15.31 -17.67 -26.06
N GLY A 168 15.26 -17.45 -24.73
CA GLY A 168 14.35 -16.50 -24.08
C GLY A 168 12.93 -17.04 -23.83
N GLN A 169 12.61 -18.27 -24.28
CA GLN A 169 11.35 -18.92 -23.94
C GLN A 169 11.29 -19.16 -22.43
N GLN A 170 10.21 -18.72 -21.79
CA GLN A 170 10.01 -18.86 -20.36
C GLN A 170 9.86 -20.33 -19.96
N VAL A 171 10.71 -20.79 -19.05
CA VAL A 171 10.76 -22.18 -18.59
C VAL A 171 10.12 -22.31 -17.20
N VAL A 172 10.56 -21.49 -16.25
CA VAL A 172 10.15 -21.58 -14.85
C VAL A 172 10.06 -20.18 -14.26
N ASN A 173 9.07 -20.00 -13.37
CA ASN A 173 8.95 -18.81 -12.51
C ASN A 173 9.39 -19.15 -11.10
N ILE A 174 10.24 -18.32 -10.52
CA ILE A 174 10.68 -18.41 -9.12
C ILE A 174 10.22 -17.15 -8.37
N HIS A 175 9.69 -17.35 -7.18
CA HIS A 175 9.37 -16.31 -6.22
C HIS A 175 10.26 -16.43 -4.98
N SER A 176 10.82 -15.29 -4.52
CA SER A 176 11.53 -15.24 -3.25
C SER A 176 10.59 -15.49 -2.08
N LEU A 177 11.13 -16.06 -1.00
CA LEU A 177 10.43 -16.28 0.28
C LEU A 177 10.88 -15.30 1.38
N ASP A 178 11.72 -14.33 1.07
CA ASP A 178 12.31 -13.44 2.07
C ASP A 178 11.36 -12.35 2.52
N ALA A 179 10.68 -11.73 1.57
CA ALA A 179 9.78 -10.61 1.80
C ALA A 179 8.55 -10.65 0.89
N VAL A 180 7.51 -9.99 1.35
CA VAL A 180 6.25 -9.75 0.62
C VAL A 180 6.13 -8.26 0.35
N GLU A 181 5.84 -7.92 -0.88
CA GLU A 181 5.43 -6.59 -1.29
C GLU A 181 3.91 -6.52 -1.40
N VAL A 182 3.34 -5.45 -0.89
CA VAL A 182 1.90 -5.21 -0.93
C VAL A 182 1.65 -3.92 -1.70
N LEU A 183 0.95 -4.03 -2.82
CA LEU A 183 0.67 -2.91 -3.71
C LEU A 183 -0.69 -2.32 -3.41
N ILE A 184 -0.71 -1.01 -3.12
CA ILE A 184 -1.92 -0.21 -2.89
C ILE A 184 -2.04 0.79 -4.02
N GLN A 185 -3.26 1.01 -4.51
CA GLN A 185 -3.57 2.07 -5.45
C GLN A 185 -4.24 3.23 -4.73
N LEU A 186 -3.59 4.39 -4.72
CA LEU A 186 -4.08 5.61 -4.08
C LEU A 186 -4.61 6.59 -5.12
N PRO A 187 -5.85 7.11 -4.98
CA PRO A 187 -6.34 8.23 -5.78
C PRO A 187 -5.50 9.49 -5.57
N ASP A 188 -5.42 10.34 -6.59
CA ASP A 188 -4.67 11.60 -6.59
C ASP A 188 -5.06 12.54 -5.43
N GLN A 189 -6.33 12.54 -5.06
CA GLN A 189 -6.87 13.36 -3.96
C GLN A 189 -6.20 13.05 -2.60
N LEU A 190 -5.74 11.83 -2.42
CA LEU A 190 -5.03 11.41 -1.22
C LEU A 190 -3.54 11.71 -1.29
N TYR A 191 -3.04 12.04 -2.49
CA TYR A 191 -1.62 12.25 -2.77
C TYR A 191 -1.17 13.73 -2.69
N THR A 192 -2.11 14.67 -2.54
CA THR A 192 -1.84 16.13 -2.55
C THR A 192 -0.93 16.64 -1.43
N ASN A 193 -0.81 15.90 -0.32
CA ASN A 193 0.07 16.24 0.79
C ASN A 193 1.21 15.22 0.87
N GLN A 194 2.13 15.23 -0.10
CA GLN A 194 3.28 14.32 -0.11
C GLN A 194 4.09 14.45 1.18
N PRO A 195 4.17 13.40 2.01
CA PRO A 195 5.11 13.38 3.10
C PRO A 195 6.53 13.38 2.54
N SER A 196 7.47 14.05 3.20
CA SER A 196 8.88 13.97 2.82
C SER A 196 9.37 12.52 2.87
N GLN A 197 10.36 12.17 2.06
CA GLN A 197 10.89 10.81 1.96
C GLN A 197 11.30 10.21 3.33
N GLU A 198 11.76 11.06 4.25
CA GLU A 198 12.07 10.68 5.63
C GLU A 198 10.82 10.29 6.44
N LYS A 199 9.69 10.94 6.19
CA LYS A 199 8.42 10.61 6.85
C LYS A 199 7.78 9.35 6.27
N LEU A 200 7.96 9.08 4.98
CA LEU A 200 7.44 7.89 4.32
C LEU A 200 8.00 6.60 4.93
N SER A 201 9.31 6.58 5.23
CA SER A 201 9.94 5.41 5.88
C SER A 201 9.46 5.14 7.31
N GLN A 202 8.81 6.12 7.94
CA GLN A 202 8.23 5.99 9.29
C GLN A 202 6.76 5.56 9.27
N ILE A 203 6.12 5.57 8.08
CA ILE A 203 4.73 5.15 7.95
C ILE A 203 4.68 3.63 8.06
N GLN A 204 3.98 3.15 9.07
CA GLN A 204 3.66 1.75 9.25
C GLN A 204 2.18 1.52 8.96
N ALA A 205 1.91 0.54 8.12
CA ALA A 205 0.56 0.09 7.81
C ALA A 205 0.36 -1.33 8.35
N SER A 206 -0.87 -1.66 8.73
CA SER A 206 -1.25 -3.03 9.06
C SER A 206 -1.79 -3.72 7.82
N VAL A 207 -1.24 -4.87 7.48
CA VAL A 207 -1.70 -5.72 6.37
C VAL A 207 -2.47 -6.89 6.95
N ARG A 208 -3.77 -6.97 6.65
CA ARG A 208 -4.63 -8.07 7.04
C ARG A 208 -4.73 -9.06 5.88
N VAL A 209 -4.35 -10.30 6.14
CA VAL A 209 -4.44 -11.40 5.18
C VAL A 209 -5.77 -12.15 5.33
N PRO A 210 -6.18 -12.99 4.34
CA PRO A 210 -7.46 -13.69 4.39
C PRO A 210 -7.68 -14.61 5.59
N SER A 211 -6.61 -15.06 6.25
CA SER A 211 -6.69 -15.81 7.51
C SER A 211 -7.18 -14.98 8.70
N GLY A 212 -7.20 -13.65 8.58
CA GLY A 212 -7.52 -12.70 9.63
C GLY A 212 -6.30 -12.20 10.42
N ASN A 213 -5.11 -12.74 10.18
CA ASN A 213 -3.89 -12.27 10.80
C ASN A 213 -3.47 -10.90 10.26
N GLU A 214 -2.84 -10.09 11.13
CA GLU A 214 -2.35 -8.76 10.78
C GLU A 214 -0.83 -8.69 10.92
N TYR A 215 -0.19 -8.11 9.91
CA TYR A 215 1.26 -7.94 9.84
C TYR A 215 1.60 -6.47 9.60
N VAL A 216 2.68 -6.01 10.22
CA VAL A 216 3.16 -4.64 10.02
C VAL A 216 4.01 -4.59 8.77
N ALA A 217 3.67 -3.67 7.88
CA ALA A 217 4.43 -3.35 6.67
C ALA A 217 4.86 -1.89 6.68
N SER A 218 6.00 -1.60 6.07
CA SER A 218 6.54 -0.25 5.90
C SER A 218 6.48 0.17 4.42
N VAL A 219 6.35 1.47 4.17
CA VAL A 219 6.40 2.01 2.81
C VAL A 219 7.82 1.85 2.28
N GLN A 220 7.96 1.19 1.13
CA GLN A 220 9.22 0.99 0.43
C GLN A 220 9.39 1.99 -0.69
N GLU A 221 8.38 2.10 -1.54
CA GLU A 221 8.40 3.00 -2.70
C GLU A 221 6.99 3.45 -3.10
N PHE A 222 6.92 4.45 -3.95
CA PHE A 222 5.69 4.92 -4.55
C PHE A 222 5.97 5.48 -5.94
N THR A 223 4.99 5.38 -6.84
CA THR A 223 5.11 5.97 -8.17
C THR A 223 4.87 7.48 -8.10
N THR A 224 5.61 8.24 -8.92
CA THR A 224 5.44 9.70 -9.07
C THR A 224 4.56 10.07 -10.26
N GLU A 225 4.22 9.08 -11.08
CA GLU A 225 3.30 9.21 -12.20
C GLU A 225 2.10 8.31 -11.97
N PRO A 226 0.88 8.79 -12.22
CA PRO A 226 -0.32 7.98 -12.09
C PRO A 226 -0.40 6.95 -13.21
N ASP A 227 -1.00 5.80 -12.92
CA ASP A 227 -1.38 4.84 -13.96
C ASP A 227 -2.37 5.52 -14.94
N PRO A 228 -2.07 5.56 -16.24
CA PRO A 228 -2.90 6.28 -17.21
C PRO A 228 -4.31 5.70 -17.37
N THR A 229 -4.54 4.46 -16.95
CA THR A 229 -5.83 3.78 -17.06
C THR A 229 -6.73 4.08 -15.88
N THR A 230 -6.16 4.09 -14.66
CA THR A 230 -6.91 4.21 -13.41
C THR A 230 -6.83 5.60 -12.79
N GLY A 231 -5.84 6.42 -13.17
CA GLY A 231 -5.54 7.72 -12.56
C GLY A 231 -5.04 7.62 -11.12
N THR A 232 -4.54 6.45 -10.71
CA THR A 232 -4.08 6.19 -9.34
C THR A 232 -2.56 6.08 -9.26
N PHE A 233 -2.01 6.43 -8.10
CA PHE A 233 -0.60 6.22 -7.77
C PHE A 233 -0.45 4.88 -7.05
N THR A 234 0.61 4.14 -7.37
CA THR A 234 0.91 2.88 -6.69
C THR A 234 1.87 3.14 -5.53
N VAL A 235 1.52 2.67 -4.35
CA VAL A 235 2.41 2.62 -3.19
C VAL A 235 2.73 1.16 -2.89
N THR A 236 4.01 0.86 -2.80
CA THR A 236 4.52 -0.47 -2.46
C THR A 236 4.92 -0.49 -0.99
N LEU A 237 4.28 -1.34 -0.23
CA LEU A 237 4.66 -1.66 1.14
C LEU A 237 5.49 -2.93 1.13
N SER A 238 6.43 -3.04 2.07
CA SER A 238 7.24 -4.25 2.26
C SER A 238 7.11 -4.77 3.68
N MET A 239 7.02 -6.08 3.80
CA MET A 239 7.06 -6.79 5.07
C MET A 239 7.84 -8.10 4.93
N PRO A 240 8.50 -8.61 6.00
CA PRO A 240 9.12 -9.93 5.96
C PRO A 240 8.05 -11.01 5.79
N MET A 241 8.39 -12.10 5.07
CA MET A 241 7.49 -13.25 4.95
C MET A 241 7.20 -13.83 6.34
N PRO A 242 5.92 -13.98 6.74
CA PRO A 242 5.58 -14.56 8.03
C PRO A 242 6.05 -16.02 8.14
N LYS A 243 6.53 -16.41 9.33
CA LYS A 243 7.01 -17.78 9.55
C LYS A 243 5.90 -18.83 9.62
N ASN A 244 4.72 -18.40 10.07
CA ASN A 244 3.60 -19.30 10.39
C ASN A 244 2.53 -19.34 9.29
N GLU A 245 2.67 -18.50 8.27
CA GLU A 245 1.69 -18.38 7.21
C GLU A 245 2.40 -18.06 5.89
N PHE A 246 1.91 -18.66 4.82
CA PHE A 246 2.48 -18.47 3.50
C PHE A 246 1.57 -17.53 2.69
N ILE A 247 2.10 -16.35 2.35
CA ILE A 247 1.40 -15.37 1.53
C ILE A 247 1.79 -15.61 0.08
N LEU A 248 0.81 -16.03 -0.72
CA LEU A 248 1.01 -16.32 -2.13
C LEU A 248 1.05 -15.05 -2.97
N ASP A 249 1.82 -15.10 -4.05
CA ASP A 249 1.83 -14.04 -5.07
C ASP A 249 0.44 -13.90 -5.71
N GLY A 250 -0.07 -12.67 -5.79
CA GLY A 250 -1.42 -12.37 -6.27
C GLY A 250 -2.53 -12.50 -5.22
N MET A 251 -2.21 -12.80 -3.94
CA MET A 251 -3.20 -12.88 -2.87
C MET A 251 -3.78 -11.50 -2.57
N ALA A 252 -5.13 -11.41 -2.53
CA ALA A 252 -5.81 -10.20 -2.10
C ALA A 252 -5.68 -10.01 -0.58
N VAL A 253 -5.31 -8.82 -0.17
CA VAL A 253 -5.12 -8.42 1.23
C VAL A 253 -5.76 -7.07 1.48
N GLU A 254 -5.97 -6.73 2.76
CA GLU A 254 -6.46 -5.41 3.16
C GLU A 254 -5.36 -4.67 3.90
N VAL A 255 -5.12 -3.42 3.50
CA VAL A 255 -4.15 -2.55 4.18
C VAL A 255 -4.89 -1.51 4.98
N THR A 256 -4.53 -1.38 6.26
CA THR A 256 -5.02 -0.36 7.15
C THR A 256 -3.91 0.61 7.50
N ALA A 257 -4.12 1.89 7.22
CA ALA A 257 -3.20 2.97 7.60
C ALA A 257 -3.92 4.02 8.43
N ARG A 258 -3.22 4.67 9.37
CA ARG A 258 -3.75 5.79 10.12
C ARG A 258 -3.68 7.06 9.28
N GLY A 259 -4.80 7.78 9.17
CA GLY A 259 -4.89 9.02 8.39
C GLY A 259 -3.81 10.04 8.75
N GLU A 260 -3.52 10.22 10.05
CA GLU A 260 -2.47 11.13 10.54
C GLU A 260 -1.07 10.77 10.00
N GLN A 261 -0.75 9.48 9.88
CA GLN A 261 0.56 9.02 9.40
C GLN A 261 0.75 9.28 7.90
N VAL A 262 -0.34 9.25 7.13
CA VAL A 262 -0.30 9.50 5.68
C VAL A 262 -0.54 10.98 5.32
N GLY A 263 -0.51 11.90 6.32
CA GLY A 263 -0.69 13.32 6.10
C GLY A 263 -2.13 13.72 5.77
N LEU A 264 -3.07 12.82 5.93
CA LEU A 264 -4.48 13.05 5.76
C LEU A 264 -5.07 13.38 7.13
N ASP A 265 -5.22 14.66 7.39
CA ASP A 265 -5.94 15.15 8.56
C ASP A 265 -7.46 15.01 8.31
N LEU A 266 -7.93 13.76 8.35
CA LEU A 266 -9.33 13.41 8.16
C LEU A 266 -10.18 13.81 9.39
N ASN A 267 -9.52 14.12 10.51
CA ASN A 267 -10.12 14.56 11.76
C ASN A 267 -10.17 16.08 11.91
N ARG A 268 -10.04 16.85 10.81
CA ARG A 268 -10.29 18.29 10.88
C ARG A 268 -11.73 18.52 11.31
N GLY A 269 -11.92 18.92 12.57
CA GLY A 269 -13.22 19.29 13.08
C GLY A 269 -13.63 18.55 14.36
N ILE A 270 -14.70 19.00 14.93
CA ILE A 270 -15.26 18.49 16.17
C ILE A 270 -16.47 17.62 15.81
N ARG A 271 -16.55 16.41 16.34
CA ARG A 271 -17.73 15.56 16.15
C ARG A 271 -18.79 15.89 17.21
N VAL A 272 -20.01 16.15 16.76
CA VAL A 272 -21.16 16.35 17.60
C VAL A 272 -22.27 15.37 17.20
N PRO A 273 -23.14 14.95 18.14
CA PRO A 273 -24.33 14.18 17.80
C PRO A 273 -25.18 14.91 16.76
N ILE A 274 -25.74 14.15 15.80
CA ILE A 274 -26.53 14.73 14.70
C ILE A 274 -27.74 15.55 15.22
N GLU A 275 -28.24 15.19 16.39
CA GLU A 275 -29.36 15.83 17.07
C GLU A 275 -29.05 17.26 17.51
N ALA A 276 -27.76 17.64 17.63
CA ALA A 276 -27.35 18.99 18.02
C ALA A 276 -27.50 20.00 16.87
N LEU A 277 -27.65 19.53 15.63
CA LEU A 277 -27.73 20.38 14.44
C LEU A 277 -29.18 20.81 14.20
N PHE A 278 -29.34 22.08 13.85
CA PHE A 278 -30.63 22.59 13.38
C PHE A 278 -30.46 23.65 12.29
N ASN A 279 -31.50 23.89 11.53
CA ASN A 279 -31.56 24.95 10.53
C ASN A 279 -32.21 26.21 11.11
N ALA A 280 -31.99 27.37 10.53
CA ALA A 280 -32.72 28.56 10.90
C ALA A 280 -34.24 28.41 10.62
N ASP A 281 -35.08 29.09 11.39
CA ASP A 281 -36.50 29.08 11.17
C ASP A 281 -36.79 29.59 9.73
N GLY A 282 -37.54 28.80 8.96
CA GLY A 282 -37.90 29.11 7.56
C GLY A 282 -36.91 28.65 6.51
N ASP A 283 -35.73 28.11 6.87
CA ASP A 283 -34.81 27.49 5.93
C ASP A 283 -35.31 26.10 5.50
N SER A 284 -35.08 25.75 4.22
CA SER A 284 -35.32 24.39 3.75
C SER A 284 -34.33 23.41 4.43
N LEU A 285 -34.75 22.16 4.59
CA LEU A 285 -33.91 21.11 5.21
C LEU A 285 -32.55 20.91 4.48
N ASN A 286 -32.47 21.28 3.20
CA ASN A 286 -31.27 21.21 2.39
C ASN A 286 -30.44 22.51 2.38
N ALA A 287 -30.81 23.52 3.20
CA ALA A 287 -30.03 24.76 3.28
C ALA A 287 -28.67 24.48 3.94
N ASP A 288 -27.63 25.07 3.36
CA ASP A 288 -26.23 24.94 3.87
C ASP A 288 -26.02 25.66 5.21
N ASN A 289 -27.04 26.37 5.72
CA ASN A 289 -26.96 27.09 6.98
C ASN A 289 -27.31 26.18 8.14
N LYS A 290 -26.31 25.56 8.76
CA LYS A 290 -26.46 24.74 9.95
C LYS A 290 -25.99 25.51 11.16
N PHE A 291 -26.69 25.27 12.27
CA PHE A 291 -26.44 25.93 13.55
C PHE A 291 -26.41 24.90 14.68
N VAL A 292 -25.75 25.30 15.76
CA VAL A 292 -25.74 24.59 17.04
C VAL A 292 -26.04 25.60 18.17
N TRP A 293 -26.56 25.12 19.29
CA TRP A 293 -26.66 25.89 20.52
C TRP A 293 -25.45 25.59 21.41
N ILE A 294 -24.80 26.63 21.90
CA ILE A 294 -23.68 26.54 22.84
C ILE A 294 -24.12 27.13 24.18
N VAL A 295 -23.79 26.43 25.25
CA VAL A 295 -23.99 26.93 26.61
C VAL A 295 -22.81 27.79 27.00
N ASN A 296 -23.09 29.06 27.35
CA ASN A 296 -22.09 30.02 27.81
C ASN A 296 -21.82 29.84 29.32
N ALA A 297 -20.73 30.43 29.81
CA ALA A 297 -20.33 30.37 31.23
C ALA A 297 -21.37 30.95 32.19
N ASP A 298 -22.23 31.85 31.71
CA ASP A 298 -23.34 32.48 32.49
C ASP A 298 -24.64 31.65 32.45
N SER A 299 -24.58 30.41 32.00
CA SER A 299 -25.73 29.50 31.84
C SER A 299 -26.78 30.00 30.84
N THR A 300 -26.41 30.83 29.88
CA THR A 300 -27.23 31.20 28.73
C THR A 300 -26.83 30.38 27.49
N VAL A 301 -27.72 30.31 26.49
CA VAL A 301 -27.39 29.67 25.20
C VAL A 301 -27.21 30.72 24.13
N SER A 302 -26.21 30.49 23.28
CA SER A 302 -25.96 31.28 22.09
C SER A 302 -26.07 30.42 20.81
N LYS A 303 -26.72 30.99 19.78
CA LYS A 303 -26.83 30.37 18.46
C LYS A 303 -25.53 30.59 17.69
N ARG A 304 -24.88 29.50 17.21
CA ARG A 304 -23.63 29.59 16.45
C ARG A 304 -23.74 28.87 15.11
N LYS A 305 -23.38 29.59 14.06
CA LYS A 305 -23.30 29.01 12.72
C LYS A 305 -22.09 28.12 12.63
N VAL A 306 -22.26 26.93 12.02
CA VAL A 306 -21.21 25.92 11.85
C VAL A 306 -21.11 25.47 10.42
N VAL A 307 -19.89 25.08 10.01
CA VAL A 307 -19.63 24.41 8.73
C VAL A 307 -19.55 22.93 8.98
N VAL A 308 -20.50 22.19 8.41
CA VAL A 308 -20.61 20.75 8.60
C VAL A 308 -19.80 19.98 7.56
N GLY A 309 -19.25 18.84 7.95
CA GLY A 309 -18.53 17.92 7.12
C GLY A 309 -19.26 16.59 6.93
N LYS A 310 -18.52 15.48 7.05
CA LYS A 310 -19.09 14.14 6.92
C LYS A 310 -20.07 13.83 8.05
N ALA A 311 -21.23 13.29 7.70
CA ALA A 311 -22.23 12.81 8.65
C ALA A 311 -22.20 11.28 8.71
N SER A 312 -22.27 10.71 9.91
CA SER A 312 -22.55 9.31 10.19
C SER A 312 -23.99 9.14 10.68
N LYS A 313 -24.39 7.93 11.06
CA LYS A 313 -25.73 7.67 11.59
C LYS A 313 -26.00 8.41 12.94
N GLU A 314 -24.95 8.62 13.73
CA GLU A 314 -25.07 9.13 15.11
C GLU A 314 -24.40 10.49 15.31
N SER A 315 -23.47 10.88 14.44
CA SER A 315 -22.67 12.09 14.61
C SER A 315 -22.38 12.79 13.29
N VAL A 316 -22.08 14.07 13.38
CA VAL A 316 -21.64 14.91 12.26
C VAL A 316 -20.36 15.63 12.62
N GLN A 317 -19.47 15.74 11.66
CA GLN A 317 -18.20 16.45 11.79
C GLN A 317 -18.43 17.94 11.51
N ILE A 318 -17.90 18.80 12.37
CA ILE A 318 -17.98 20.26 12.23
C ILE A 318 -16.56 20.77 11.98
N TYR A 319 -16.33 21.35 10.81
CA TYR A 319 -15.02 21.86 10.40
C TYR A 319 -14.72 23.25 10.95
N GLN A 320 -15.74 24.09 11.13
CA GLN A 320 -15.58 25.46 11.61
C GLN A 320 -16.78 25.87 12.46
N GLY A 321 -16.53 26.76 13.41
CA GLY A 321 -17.56 27.34 14.26
C GLY A 321 -17.65 26.78 15.68
N LEU A 322 -16.87 25.74 16.02
CA LEU A 322 -16.76 25.18 17.35
C LEU A 322 -15.31 25.15 17.85
N ASN A 323 -15.15 25.36 19.16
CA ASN A 323 -13.90 25.14 19.88
C ASN A 323 -14.01 23.86 20.73
N LYS A 324 -12.86 23.28 21.09
CA LYS A 324 -12.81 22.01 21.86
C LYS A 324 -13.49 22.07 23.24
N ASP A 325 -13.61 23.26 23.80
CA ASP A 325 -14.20 23.45 25.13
C ASP A 325 -15.69 23.91 25.11
N ASP A 326 -16.27 24.07 23.90
CA ASP A 326 -17.67 24.51 23.76
C ASP A 326 -18.63 23.38 24.20
N GLN A 327 -19.58 23.70 25.06
CA GLN A 327 -20.66 22.80 25.50
C GLN A 327 -21.81 22.88 24.50
N VAL A 328 -21.99 21.84 23.68
CA VAL A 328 -23.03 21.83 22.65
C VAL A 328 -24.30 21.17 23.16
N VAL A 329 -25.45 21.85 23.00
CA VAL A 329 -26.76 21.33 23.41
C VAL A 329 -27.21 20.26 22.44
N VAL A 330 -27.57 19.06 22.93
CA VAL A 330 -28.06 17.93 22.16
C VAL A 330 -29.52 17.59 22.34
N ALA A 331 -30.14 18.07 23.43
CA ALA A 331 -31.57 17.89 23.65
C ALA A 331 -32.23 19.16 24.21
N GLY A 332 -33.48 19.41 23.79
CA GLY A 332 -34.23 20.61 24.14
C GLY A 332 -34.11 21.77 23.16
N ILE A 333 -33.42 21.59 22.05
CA ILE A 333 -33.07 22.62 21.06
C ILE A 333 -34.26 23.39 20.48
N ALA A 334 -35.41 22.75 20.25
CA ALA A 334 -36.57 23.36 19.58
C ALA A 334 -37.23 24.49 20.37
N ARG A 335 -36.91 24.66 21.69
CA ARG A 335 -37.49 25.66 22.56
C ARG A 335 -36.55 26.82 22.92
N LEU A 336 -35.31 26.74 22.42
CA LEU A 336 -34.27 27.71 22.78
C LEU A 336 -34.34 28.96 21.90
N ARG A 337 -33.98 30.06 22.50
CA ARG A 337 -33.78 31.34 21.82
C ARG A 337 -32.43 31.89 22.22
N ASP A 338 -31.83 32.70 21.38
CA ASP A 338 -30.56 33.33 21.67
C ASP A 338 -30.60 34.16 22.94
N GLY A 339 -29.59 33.98 23.81
CA GLY A 339 -29.53 34.63 25.12
C GLY A 339 -30.44 34.02 26.21
N MET A 340 -31.14 32.92 25.96
CA MET A 340 -32.05 32.30 26.92
C MET A 340 -31.28 31.58 28.02
N ALA A 341 -31.67 31.79 29.30
CA ALA A 341 -31.13 31.06 30.43
C ALA A 341 -31.60 29.59 30.39
N VAL A 342 -30.68 28.65 30.63
CA VAL A 342 -30.92 27.21 30.61
C VAL A 342 -30.34 26.54 31.85
N LYS A 343 -30.91 25.39 32.19
CA LYS A 343 -30.37 24.50 33.23
C LYS A 343 -29.80 23.25 32.55
N VAL A 344 -28.48 23.09 32.64
CA VAL A 344 -27.81 21.90 32.13
C VAL A 344 -28.13 20.72 33.04
N VAL A 345 -28.66 19.66 32.44
CA VAL A 345 -28.88 18.37 33.10
C VAL A 345 -27.80 17.41 32.60
N ALA A 346 -27.01 16.88 33.52
CA ALA A 346 -25.95 15.91 33.14
C ALA A 346 -26.57 14.72 32.41
N GLN A 347 -25.92 14.30 31.34
CA GLN A 347 -26.26 13.05 30.64
C GLN A 347 -25.77 11.90 31.53
N GLU A 348 -26.68 11.06 32.03
CA GLU A 348 -26.29 9.77 32.57
C GLU A 348 -25.62 8.98 31.41
N ALA A 349 -24.38 8.55 31.62
CA ALA A 349 -23.69 7.66 30.70
C ALA A 349 -24.53 6.37 30.61
N GLY A 350 -25.21 6.18 29.49
CA GLY A 350 -25.93 4.94 29.22
C GLY A 350 -24.89 3.82 29.09
N ASN A 351 -24.87 2.94 30.09
CA ASN A 351 -24.29 1.60 29.94
C ASN A 351 -25.18 0.82 28.97
N GLU A 352 -24.64 0.48 27.80
CA GLU A 352 -24.95 -0.76 27.06
C GLU A 352 -23.73 -1.19 26.28
#